data_014cd0e5c4de80a5034f65baf8292e1f
#
_entry.id   014cd0e5c4de80a5034f65baf8292e1f
#
_cell.length_a   1.000
_cell.length_b   1.000
_cell.length_c   1.000
_cell.angle_alpha   90.00
_cell.angle_beta   90.00
_cell.angle_gamma   90.00
#
_symmetry.space_group_name_H-M   'P 1'
#
loop_
_entity.id
_entity.type
_entity.pdbx_description
1 polymer ?
#
loop_
_entity_poly.entity_id
_entity_poly.type
_entity_poly.pdbx_seq_one_letter_code
_entity_poly.pdbx_strand_id
1 'polypeptide(L)'
;MNCYDKALSLLAQREHSVEEIKQKLLSKGYNKNEIEGDIKKLKDENFLSDSRFCQVYIRSRLKKNPEGKAVLVLRLKQKGISSDLARREVDSYFEDNSEEIEEIYSNYSKKIIEKKGEEKAKLKLYQKGIRH
;
A
#
# COMPACT_ATOMS: atom_id res chain seq x y z
N MET A 1 25.60 -13.04 -1.45
CA MET A 1 24.17 -13.36 -1.56
C MET A 1 23.74 -13.18 -3.00
N ASN A 2 23.11 -14.17 -3.59
CA ASN A 2 22.63 -14.04 -4.96
C ASN A 2 21.34 -13.21 -5.02
N CYS A 3 20.89 -12.89 -6.23
CA CYS A 3 19.71 -12.04 -6.45
C CYS A 3 18.45 -12.63 -5.81
N TYR A 4 18.19 -13.90 -6.03
CA TYR A 4 17.02 -14.60 -5.47
C TYR A 4 17.02 -14.56 -3.93
N ASP A 5 18.14 -14.91 -3.31
CA ASP A 5 18.27 -14.91 -1.85
C ASP A 5 18.13 -13.51 -1.28
N LYS A 6 18.65 -12.50 -1.97
CA LYS A 6 18.49 -11.11 -1.54
C LYS A 6 17.02 -10.69 -1.58
N ALA A 7 16.31 -11.06 -2.63
CA ALA A 7 14.88 -10.78 -2.74
C ALA A 7 14.10 -11.46 -1.61
N LEU A 8 14.37 -12.73 -1.32
CA LEU A 8 13.74 -13.44 -0.20
C LEU A 8 14.02 -12.74 1.13
N SER A 9 15.23 -12.27 1.33
CA SER A 9 15.62 -11.53 2.54
C SER A 9 14.78 -10.26 2.70
N LEU A 10 14.57 -9.53 1.61
CA LEU A 10 13.75 -8.32 1.62
C LEU A 10 12.29 -8.65 1.93
N LEU A 11 11.75 -9.68 1.29
CA LEU A 11 10.37 -10.10 1.49
C LEU A 11 10.11 -10.67 2.89
N ALA A 12 11.15 -11.23 3.53
CA ALA A 12 11.05 -11.71 4.91
C ALA A 12 10.87 -10.54 5.90
N GLN A 13 11.35 -9.35 5.56
CA GLN A 13 11.22 -8.16 6.41
C GLN A 13 9.83 -7.54 6.34
N ARG A 14 9.25 -7.48 5.14
CA ARG A 14 7.89 -6.98 4.89
C ARG A 14 7.45 -7.32 3.47
N GLU A 15 6.16 -7.13 3.21
CA GLU A 15 5.65 -7.21 1.85
C GLU A 15 6.24 -6.07 1.01
N HIS A 16 6.56 -6.38 -0.24
CA HIS A 16 7.05 -5.41 -1.22
C HIS A 16 6.24 -5.56 -2.50
N SER A 17 6.07 -4.47 -3.23
CA SER A 17 5.54 -4.57 -4.59
C SER A 17 6.63 -5.12 -5.52
N VAL A 18 6.22 -5.65 -6.66
CA VAL A 18 7.15 -6.13 -7.70
C VAL A 18 8.13 -5.01 -8.07
N GLU A 19 7.62 -3.80 -8.28
CA GLU A 19 8.46 -2.65 -8.65
C GLU A 19 9.46 -2.28 -7.56
N GLU A 20 9.05 -2.32 -6.29
CA GLU A 20 9.96 -2.07 -5.17
C GLU A 20 11.11 -3.07 -5.13
N ILE A 21 10.81 -4.35 -5.33
CA ILE A 21 11.85 -5.39 -5.37
C ILE A 21 12.81 -5.14 -6.53
N LYS A 22 12.27 -4.86 -7.73
CA LYS A 22 13.11 -4.53 -8.90
C LYS A 22 14.07 -3.40 -8.61
N GLN A 23 13.56 -2.29 -8.07
CA GLN A 23 14.38 -1.11 -7.80
C GLN A 23 15.45 -1.40 -6.75
N LYS A 24 15.11 -2.12 -5.70
CA LYS A 24 16.08 -2.48 -4.66
C LYS A 24 17.17 -3.39 -5.19
N LEU A 25 16.83 -4.38 -5.99
CA LEU A 25 17.80 -5.30 -6.58
C LEU A 25 18.70 -4.58 -7.60
N LEU A 26 18.13 -3.71 -8.42
CA LEU A 26 18.93 -2.89 -9.34
C LEU A 26 19.92 -2.02 -8.58
N SER A 27 19.49 -1.39 -7.47
CA SER A 27 20.37 -0.54 -6.67
C SER A 27 21.51 -1.32 -6.00
N LYS A 28 21.33 -2.63 -5.82
CA LYS A 28 22.39 -3.51 -5.29
C LYS A 28 23.32 -4.04 -6.37
N GLY A 29 23.10 -3.67 -7.64
CA GLY A 29 23.97 -4.03 -8.73
C GLY A 29 23.66 -5.35 -9.44
N TYR A 30 22.53 -5.98 -9.14
CA TYR A 30 22.15 -7.22 -9.81
C TYR A 30 21.73 -6.95 -11.25
N ASN A 31 21.97 -7.92 -12.12
CA ASN A 31 21.68 -7.83 -13.55
C ASN A 31 20.16 -7.84 -13.82
N LYS A 32 19.72 -6.99 -14.74
CA LYS A 32 18.31 -6.84 -15.08
C LYS A 32 17.65 -8.16 -15.51
N ASN A 33 18.34 -8.95 -16.34
CA ASN A 33 17.80 -10.23 -16.82
C ASN A 33 17.66 -11.23 -15.67
N GLU A 34 18.62 -11.26 -14.77
CA GLU A 34 18.58 -12.09 -13.56
C GLU A 34 17.43 -11.69 -12.66
N ILE A 35 17.23 -10.38 -12.46
CA ILE A 35 16.12 -9.85 -11.67
C ILE A 35 14.78 -10.30 -12.25
N GLU A 36 14.58 -10.15 -13.55
CA GLU A 36 13.32 -10.53 -14.20
C GLU A 36 13.00 -12.01 -14.02
N GLY A 37 14.01 -12.87 -14.20
CA GLY A 37 13.84 -14.31 -13.98
C GLY A 37 13.49 -14.67 -12.56
N ASP A 38 14.18 -14.05 -11.60
CA ASP A 38 13.94 -14.30 -10.18
C ASP A 38 12.59 -13.76 -9.72
N ILE A 39 12.16 -12.62 -10.24
CA ILE A 39 10.83 -12.06 -9.93
C ILE A 39 9.74 -13.02 -10.39
N LYS A 40 9.86 -13.54 -11.61
CA LYS A 40 8.91 -14.51 -12.12
C LYS A 40 8.83 -15.74 -11.22
N LYS A 41 9.98 -16.26 -10.81
CA LYS A 41 10.08 -17.41 -9.92
C LYS A 41 9.42 -17.13 -8.56
N LEU A 42 9.71 -15.97 -7.98
CA LEU A 42 9.13 -15.56 -6.70
C LEU A 42 7.60 -15.40 -6.77
N LYS A 43 7.09 -14.89 -7.89
CA LYS A 43 5.64 -14.79 -8.12
C LYS A 43 5.01 -16.17 -8.25
N ASP A 44 5.63 -17.05 -9.01
CA ASP A 44 5.14 -18.43 -9.21
C ASP A 44 5.13 -19.21 -7.89
N GLU A 45 6.09 -18.94 -7.03
CA GLU A 45 6.20 -19.56 -5.70
C GLU A 45 5.36 -18.84 -4.63
N ASN A 46 4.65 -17.80 -5.03
CA ASN A 46 3.77 -17.01 -4.15
C ASN A 46 4.51 -16.26 -3.02
N PHE A 47 5.80 -16.04 -3.15
CA PHE A 47 6.56 -15.20 -2.22
C PHE A 47 6.40 -13.72 -2.54
N LEU A 48 6.03 -13.37 -3.76
CA LEU A 48 5.87 -12.01 -4.23
C LEU A 48 4.50 -11.83 -4.86
N SER A 49 3.71 -10.90 -4.37
CA SER A 49 2.35 -10.66 -4.85
C SER A 49 1.96 -9.19 -4.66
N ASP A 50 1.71 -8.49 -5.77
CA ASP A 50 1.22 -7.13 -5.74
C ASP A 50 -0.16 -7.02 -5.07
N SER A 51 -1.02 -8.02 -5.25
CA SER A 51 -2.33 -8.05 -4.59
C SER A 51 -2.17 -8.10 -3.07
N ARG A 52 -1.34 -8.99 -2.56
CA ARG A 52 -1.07 -9.11 -1.13
C ARG A 52 -0.39 -7.85 -0.59
N PHE A 53 0.53 -7.28 -1.35
CA PHE A 53 1.16 -5.99 -1.00
C PHE A 53 0.10 -4.91 -0.79
N CYS A 54 -0.87 -4.80 -1.72
CA CYS A 54 -1.94 -3.83 -1.61
C CYS A 54 -2.73 -3.98 -0.31
N GLN A 55 -3.12 -5.20 0.04
CA GLN A 55 -3.90 -5.47 1.25
C GLN A 55 -3.14 -5.04 2.51
N VAL A 56 -1.89 -5.41 2.60
CA VAL A 56 -1.04 -5.04 3.74
C VAL A 56 -0.83 -3.53 3.81
N TYR A 57 -0.56 -2.90 2.67
CA TYR A 57 -0.32 -1.46 2.58
C TYR A 57 -1.54 -0.65 2.99
N ILE A 58 -2.72 -0.99 2.45
CA ILE A 58 -3.98 -0.29 2.76
C ILE A 58 -4.26 -0.38 4.27
N ARG A 59 -4.16 -1.57 4.83
CA ARG A 59 -4.39 -1.81 6.26
C ARG A 59 -3.47 -0.96 7.13
N SER A 60 -2.18 -0.98 6.82
CA SER A 60 -1.18 -0.20 7.56
C SER A 60 -1.44 1.29 7.46
N ARG A 61 -1.78 1.76 6.27
CA ARG A 61 -2.03 3.19 6.02
C ARG A 61 -3.24 3.68 6.79
N LEU A 62 -4.33 2.93 6.75
CA LEU A 62 -5.56 3.29 7.46
C LEU A 62 -5.34 3.38 8.98
N LYS A 63 -4.48 2.54 9.54
CA LYS A 63 -4.17 2.58 10.98
C LYS A 63 -3.30 3.75 11.36
N LYS A 64 -2.29 4.06 10.55
CA LYS A 64 -1.29 5.08 10.88
C LYS A 64 -1.69 6.49 10.45
N ASN A 65 -2.31 6.61 9.30
CA ASN A 65 -2.59 7.91 8.69
C ASN A 65 -3.79 7.76 7.75
N PRO A 66 -5.02 7.71 8.30
CA PRO A 66 -6.21 7.42 7.51
C PRO A 66 -6.36 8.33 6.30
N GLU A 67 -6.74 7.72 5.18
CA GLU A 67 -6.93 8.40 3.90
C GLU A 67 -8.12 7.78 3.19
N GLY A 68 -8.72 8.50 2.23
CA GLY A 68 -9.82 8.02 1.42
C GLY A 68 -9.36 7.13 0.28
N LYS A 69 -10.32 6.49 -0.41
CA LYS A 69 -10.06 5.55 -1.50
C LYS A 69 -9.16 6.13 -2.59
N ALA A 70 -9.50 7.31 -3.11
CA ALA A 70 -8.76 7.91 -4.21
C ALA A 70 -7.30 8.17 -3.85
N VAL A 71 -7.05 8.62 -2.63
CA VAL A 71 -5.70 8.87 -2.15
C VAL A 71 -4.92 7.56 -2.03
N LEU A 72 -5.55 6.51 -1.50
CA LEU A 72 -4.92 5.20 -1.38
C LEU A 72 -4.57 4.60 -2.74
N VAL A 73 -5.46 4.75 -3.73
CA VAL A 73 -5.17 4.32 -5.11
C VAL A 73 -3.94 5.05 -5.63
N LEU A 74 -3.88 6.37 -5.45
CA LEU A 74 -2.75 7.17 -5.90
C LEU A 74 -1.43 6.70 -5.25
N ARG A 75 -1.46 6.42 -3.94
CA ARG A 75 -0.27 5.96 -3.23
C ARG A 75 0.21 4.58 -3.72
N LEU A 76 -0.72 3.67 -3.99
CA LEU A 76 -0.39 2.36 -4.53
C LEU A 76 0.24 2.49 -5.92
N LYS A 77 -0.27 3.38 -6.76
CA LYS A 77 0.31 3.65 -8.07
C LYS A 77 1.75 4.17 -7.94
N GLN A 78 2.02 4.99 -6.95
CA GLN A 78 3.38 5.47 -6.65
C GLN A 78 4.32 4.34 -6.25
N LYS A 79 3.78 3.24 -5.73
CA LYS A 79 4.53 2.04 -5.38
C LYS A 79 4.68 1.07 -6.56
N GLY A 80 4.23 1.45 -7.74
CA GLY A 80 4.36 0.64 -8.94
C GLY A 80 3.20 -0.31 -9.19
N ILE A 81 2.09 -0.16 -8.48
CA ILE A 81 0.88 -0.97 -8.69
C ILE A 81 0.11 -0.38 -9.88
N SER A 82 -0.38 -1.25 -10.77
CA SER A 82 -1.20 -0.81 -11.90
C SER A 82 -2.48 -0.13 -11.41
N SER A 83 -2.98 0.82 -12.19
CA SER A 83 -4.19 1.56 -11.87
C SER A 83 -5.39 0.62 -11.63
N ASP A 84 -5.57 -0.37 -12.49
CA ASP A 84 -6.67 -1.33 -12.38
C ASP A 84 -6.57 -2.17 -11.11
N LEU A 85 -5.40 -2.70 -10.82
CA LEU A 85 -5.19 -3.49 -9.62
C LEU A 85 -5.37 -2.65 -8.35
N ALA A 86 -4.81 -1.45 -8.34
CA ALA A 86 -4.93 -0.54 -7.20
C ALA A 86 -6.40 -0.25 -6.88
N ARG A 87 -7.20 0.10 -7.88
CA ARG A 87 -8.63 0.38 -7.69
C ARG A 87 -9.38 -0.84 -7.20
N ARG A 88 -9.15 -1.98 -7.82
CA ARG A 88 -9.82 -3.24 -7.47
C ARG A 88 -9.52 -3.64 -6.03
N GLU A 89 -8.26 -3.55 -5.63
CA GLU A 89 -7.84 -3.92 -4.27
C GLU A 89 -8.36 -2.94 -3.22
N VAL A 90 -8.36 -1.64 -3.51
CA VAL A 90 -8.91 -0.64 -2.60
C VAL A 90 -10.41 -0.84 -2.43
N ASP A 91 -11.16 -1.02 -3.52
CA ASP A 91 -12.60 -1.24 -3.46
C ASP A 91 -12.92 -2.52 -2.68
N SER A 92 -12.21 -3.60 -2.94
CA SER A 92 -12.40 -4.87 -2.25
C SER A 92 -12.12 -4.75 -0.75
N TYR A 93 -11.03 -4.08 -0.40
CA TYR A 93 -10.69 -3.89 1.02
C TYR A 93 -11.75 -3.06 1.76
N PHE A 94 -12.23 -2.00 1.15
CA PHE A 94 -13.25 -1.14 1.75
C PHE A 94 -14.59 -1.85 1.89
N GLU A 95 -14.94 -2.67 0.93
CA GLU A 95 -16.16 -3.48 0.99
C GLU A 95 -16.08 -4.52 2.11
N ASP A 96 -14.97 -5.23 2.20
CA ASP A 96 -14.76 -6.30 3.18
C ASP A 96 -14.59 -5.78 4.62
N ASN A 97 -14.17 -4.54 4.79
CA ASN A 97 -13.83 -3.96 6.09
C ASN A 97 -14.58 -2.65 6.37
N SER A 98 -15.77 -2.49 5.80
CA SER A 98 -16.50 -1.21 5.86
C SER A 98 -16.78 -0.71 7.28
N GLU A 99 -17.16 -1.58 8.19
CA GLU A 99 -17.44 -1.19 9.58
C GLU A 99 -16.20 -0.70 10.31
N GLU A 100 -15.09 -1.43 10.16
CA GLU A 100 -13.82 -1.05 10.76
C GLU A 100 -13.33 0.29 10.21
N ILE A 101 -13.47 0.51 8.90
CA ILE A 101 -13.05 1.74 8.25
C ILE A 101 -13.89 2.93 8.71
N GLU A 102 -15.20 2.76 8.82
CA GLU A 102 -16.08 3.81 9.35
C GLU A 102 -15.68 4.21 10.76
N GLU A 103 -15.35 3.24 11.60
CA GLU A 103 -14.88 3.49 12.95
C GLU A 103 -13.54 4.25 12.95
N ILE A 104 -12.60 3.82 12.11
CA ILE A 104 -11.31 4.49 11.94
C ILE A 104 -11.51 5.95 11.54
N TYR A 105 -12.35 6.21 10.56
CA TYR A 105 -12.62 7.57 10.08
C TYR A 105 -13.31 8.42 11.15
N SER A 106 -14.27 7.85 11.84
CA SER A 106 -14.98 8.54 12.91
C SER A 106 -14.03 8.95 14.04
N ASN A 107 -13.19 8.04 14.48
CA ASN A 107 -12.20 8.31 15.54
C ASN A 107 -11.18 9.36 15.08
N TYR A 108 -10.72 9.26 13.84
CA TYR A 108 -9.79 10.21 13.27
C TYR A 108 -10.41 11.61 13.19
N SER A 109 -11.64 11.70 12.73
CA SER A 109 -12.38 12.97 12.64
C SER A 109 -12.52 13.65 14.00
N LYS A 110 -12.90 12.87 15.02
CA LYS A 110 -13.03 13.38 16.40
C LYS A 110 -11.71 13.96 16.91
N LYS A 111 -10.62 13.27 16.68
CA LYS A 111 -9.28 13.72 17.10
C LYS A 111 -8.89 15.02 16.42
N ILE A 112 -9.16 15.16 15.13
CA ILE A 112 -8.82 16.39 14.39
C ILE A 112 -9.70 17.55 14.83
N ILE A 113 -10.98 17.33 15.07
CA ILE A 113 -11.89 18.36 15.57
C ILE A 113 -11.40 18.87 16.93
N GLU A 114 -11.02 17.98 17.83
CA GLU A 114 -10.47 18.36 19.13
C GLU A 114 -9.20 19.20 19.01
N LYS A 115 -8.31 18.85 18.07
CA LYS A 115 -7.04 19.55 17.90
C LYS A 115 -7.16 20.88 17.17
N LYS A 116 -8.00 20.96 16.14
CA LYS A 116 -7.98 22.06 15.16
C LYS A 116 -9.29 22.83 15.06
N GLY A 117 -10.38 22.31 15.67
CA GLY A 117 -11.72 22.85 15.49
C GLY A 117 -12.39 22.32 14.23
N GLU A 118 -13.72 22.51 14.14
CA GLU A 118 -14.53 21.91 13.07
C GLU A 118 -14.16 22.35 11.65
N GLU A 119 -13.93 23.64 11.45
CA GLU A 119 -13.65 24.15 10.09
C GLU A 119 -12.32 23.64 9.54
N LYS A 120 -11.27 23.70 10.35
CA LYS A 120 -9.96 23.20 9.96
C LYS A 120 -9.98 21.68 9.80
N ALA A 121 -10.77 20.98 10.63
CA ALA A 121 -10.93 19.55 10.52
C ALA A 121 -11.59 19.16 9.20
N LYS A 122 -12.63 19.86 8.79
CA LYS A 122 -13.30 19.61 7.50
C LYS A 122 -12.34 19.73 6.33
N LEU A 123 -11.53 20.78 6.33
CA LEU A 123 -10.53 20.98 5.28
C LEU A 123 -9.51 19.85 5.26
N LYS A 124 -9.01 19.47 6.43
CA LYS A 124 -8.04 18.38 6.55
C LYS A 124 -8.60 17.05 6.04
N LEU A 125 -9.82 16.73 6.43
CA LEU A 125 -10.49 15.50 5.99
C LEU A 125 -10.73 15.50 4.48
N TYR A 126 -11.14 16.63 3.94
CA TYR A 126 -11.31 16.78 2.49
C TYR A 126 -10.00 16.54 1.75
N GLN A 127 -8.91 17.14 2.22
CA GLN A 127 -7.57 16.96 1.63
C GLN A 127 -7.12 15.49 1.67
N LYS A 128 -7.54 14.74 2.67
CA LYS A 128 -7.21 13.32 2.80
C LYS A 128 -8.20 12.43 2.07
N GLY A 129 -9.19 12.99 1.41
CA GLY A 129 -10.19 12.23 0.67
C GLY A 129 -11.20 11.50 1.55
N ILE A 130 -11.31 11.87 2.82
CA ILE A 130 -12.24 11.26 3.77
C ILE A 130 -13.54 12.08 3.76
N ARG A 131 -14.63 11.42 3.44
CA ARG A 131 -15.96 12.03 3.41
C ARG A 131 -16.77 11.62 4.64
N HIS A 132 -17.53 12.57 5.13
CA HIS A 132 -18.50 12.37 6.20
C HIS A 132 -19.87 12.79 5.76
#